data_32c1f32a01b05c2710aaacc12aa86fea
#
_entry.id   32c1f32a01b05c2710aaacc12aa86fea
#
_cell.length_a   1.000
_cell.length_b   1.000
_cell.length_c   1.000
_cell.angle_alpha   90.00
_cell.angle_beta   90.00
_cell.angle_gamma   90.00
#
_symmetry.space_group_name_H-M   'P 1'
#
loop_
_entity.id
_entity.type
_entity.pdbx_description
1 polymer ?
#
loop_
_entity_poly.entity_id
_entity_poly.type
_entity_poly.pdbx_seq_one_letter_code
_entity_poly.pdbx_strand_id
1 'polypeptide(L)'
;MTLKERYAGVIAWFEEHMPVAESELAYGSPYELLVAVILSAQCTDKRVNMTTPALFEAFPTPQAMAAATPEQIYPYIKSISYPNNKAKNLAGMARMLCEEFGGEVPSDLKELQRLPGVGRKTANVVGAVIWQKEVMPVDTHVFRVSNRIGLTNRSKTPLQTELTLEKYIPSHPLPTILLV
;
A
#
# COMPACT_ATOMS: atom_id res chain seq x y z
N MET A 1 -7.06 -30.22 12.98
CA MET A 1 -7.40 -29.16 11.98
C MET A 1 -6.28 -29.12 10.96
N THR A 2 -6.60 -29.41 9.73
CA THR A 2 -5.67 -29.37 8.59
C THR A 2 -5.40 -27.91 8.18
N LEU A 3 -4.36 -27.67 7.41
CA LEU A 3 -4.06 -26.33 6.88
C LEU A 3 -5.21 -25.81 6.02
N LYS A 4 -5.81 -26.67 5.19
CA LYS A 4 -6.96 -26.31 4.34
C LYS A 4 -8.18 -25.88 5.15
N GLU A 5 -8.50 -26.58 6.25
CA GLU A 5 -9.58 -26.21 7.16
C GLU A 5 -9.31 -24.87 7.86
N ARG A 6 -8.07 -24.55 8.19
CA ARG A 6 -7.70 -23.25 8.77
C ARG A 6 -7.95 -22.11 7.79
N TYR A 7 -7.50 -22.26 6.55
CA TYR A 7 -7.74 -21.25 5.52
C TYR A 7 -9.24 -21.06 5.29
N ALA A 8 -10.00 -22.14 5.14
CA ALA A 8 -11.44 -22.07 4.97
C ALA A 8 -12.13 -21.35 6.14
N GLY A 9 -11.74 -21.65 7.38
CA GLY A 9 -12.30 -21.00 8.57
C GLY A 9 -11.97 -19.51 8.65
N VAL A 10 -10.74 -19.12 8.30
CA VAL A 10 -10.32 -17.70 8.31
C VAL A 10 -11.05 -16.92 7.21
N ILE A 11 -11.14 -17.48 6.00
CA ILE A 11 -11.85 -16.85 4.88
C ILE A 11 -13.33 -16.67 5.24
N ALA A 12 -14.01 -17.73 5.70
CA ALA A 12 -15.43 -17.67 6.09
C ALA A 12 -15.67 -16.62 7.20
N TRP A 13 -14.76 -16.51 8.17
CA TRP A 13 -14.88 -15.51 9.22
C TRP A 13 -14.81 -14.08 8.66
N PHE A 14 -13.90 -13.82 7.73
CA PHE A 14 -13.81 -12.51 7.09
C PHE A 14 -15.01 -12.21 6.20
N GLU A 15 -15.49 -13.16 5.42
CA GLU A 15 -16.69 -13.00 4.59
C GLU A 15 -17.93 -12.67 5.42
N GLU A 16 -18.03 -13.26 6.62
CA GLU A 16 -19.16 -13.03 7.53
C GLU A 16 -19.07 -11.68 8.26
N HIS A 17 -17.87 -11.32 8.77
CA HIS A 17 -17.71 -10.19 9.69
C HIS A 17 -17.24 -8.91 9.01
N MET A 18 -16.59 -9.05 7.86
CA MET A 18 -15.99 -7.93 7.13
C MET A 18 -16.17 -8.12 5.61
N PRO A 19 -17.41 -8.21 5.12
CA PRO A 19 -17.72 -8.55 3.71
C PRO A 19 -17.25 -7.49 2.71
N VAL A 20 -17.06 -6.26 3.16
CA VAL A 20 -16.54 -5.15 2.37
C VAL A 20 -15.36 -4.56 3.11
N ALA A 21 -14.19 -4.66 2.50
CA ALA A 21 -13.01 -3.98 2.99
C ALA A 21 -12.53 -2.97 1.97
N GLU A 22 -12.59 -1.74 2.36
CA GLU A 22 -12.07 -0.62 1.60
C GLU A 22 -10.85 -0.06 2.30
N SER A 23 -9.94 0.55 1.55
CA SER A 23 -8.87 1.32 2.15
C SER A 23 -9.46 2.48 2.94
N GLU A 24 -9.03 2.67 4.18
CA GLU A 24 -9.41 3.86 4.97
C GLU A 24 -8.77 5.14 4.43
N LEU A 25 -7.79 5.04 3.54
CA LEU A 25 -7.15 6.18 2.90
C LEU A 25 -8.09 6.87 1.92
N ALA A 26 -8.22 8.19 2.04
CA ALA A 26 -8.98 9.02 1.11
C ALA A 26 -8.12 9.37 -0.11
N TYR A 27 -8.63 9.10 -1.30
CA TYR A 27 -7.97 9.40 -2.58
C TYR A 27 -9.01 9.56 -3.70
N GLY A 28 -8.70 10.35 -4.71
CA GLY A 28 -9.53 10.55 -5.90
C GLY A 28 -8.84 10.09 -7.21
N SER A 29 -7.57 9.65 -7.15
CA SER A 29 -6.83 9.20 -8.32
C SER A 29 -5.74 8.17 -7.95
N PRO A 30 -5.21 7.39 -8.92
CA PRO A 30 -4.06 6.51 -8.68
C PRO A 30 -2.85 7.23 -8.10
N TYR A 31 -2.58 8.45 -8.54
CA TYR A 31 -1.51 9.29 -8.00
C TYR A 31 -1.74 9.62 -6.51
N GLU A 32 -2.94 10.06 -6.16
CA GLU A 32 -3.29 10.38 -4.77
C GLU A 32 -3.20 9.14 -3.87
N LEU A 33 -3.67 7.99 -4.34
CA LEU A 33 -3.51 6.73 -3.59
C LEU A 33 -2.03 6.40 -3.38
N LEU A 34 -1.21 6.48 -4.43
CA LEU A 34 0.22 6.19 -4.32
C LEU A 34 0.89 7.09 -3.27
N VAL A 35 0.61 8.39 -3.30
CA VAL A 35 1.09 9.36 -2.30
C VAL A 35 0.61 8.98 -0.90
N ALA A 36 -0.69 8.71 -0.74
CA ALA A 36 -1.28 8.36 0.55
C ALA A 36 -0.67 7.08 1.14
N VAL A 37 -0.45 6.03 0.32
CA VAL A 37 0.19 4.78 0.76
C VAL A 37 1.66 4.98 1.13
N ILE A 38 2.41 5.82 0.42
CA ILE A 38 3.78 6.19 0.82
C ILE A 38 3.76 6.90 2.19
N LEU A 39 2.79 7.79 2.41
CA LEU A 39 2.65 8.51 3.68
C LEU A 39 2.18 7.61 4.82
N SER A 40 1.40 6.56 4.58
CA SER A 40 0.87 5.67 5.61
C SER A 40 1.93 4.73 6.22
N ALA A 41 3.10 4.58 5.59
CA ALA A 41 4.18 3.79 6.17
C ALA A 41 4.55 4.28 7.58
N GLN A 42 4.32 3.42 8.60
CA GLN A 42 4.50 3.73 10.03
C GLN A 42 3.71 4.97 10.51
N CYS A 43 2.56 5.21 9.91
CA CYS A 43 1.65 6.29 10.27
C CYS A 43 0.21 5.79 10.16
N THR A 44 -0.70 6.32 10.98
CA THR A 44 -2.12 5.93 10.92
C THR A 44 -2.81 6.57 9.72
N ASP A 45 -3.75 5.86 9.11
CA ASP A 45 -4.54 6.36 7.97
C ASP A 45 -5.32 7.63 8.34
N LYS A 46 -5.84 7.69 9.56
CA LYS A 46 -6.46 8.92 10.09
C LYS A 46 -5.52 10.13 9.99
N ARG A 47 -4.25 9.97 10.36
CA ARG A 47 -3.25 11.06 10.27
C ARG A 47 -2.94 11.42 8.82
N VAL A 48 -2.85 10.43 7.95
CA VAL A 48 -2.65 10.64 6.51
C VAL A 48 -3.83 11.41 5.93
N ASN A 49 -5.07 10.98 6.19
CA ASN A 49 -6.28 11.64 5.70
C ASN A 49 -6.46 13.09 6.20
N MET A 50 -5.93 13.41 7.37
CA MET A 50 -5.88 14.80 7.87
C MET A 50 -4.84 15.67 7.16
N THR A 51 -3.84 15.05 6.55
CA THR A 51 -2.66 15.71 5.96
C THR A 51 -2.82 15.89 4.45
N THR A 52 -3.35 14.89 3.75
CA THR A 52 -3.41 14.83 2.29
C THR A 52 -4.26 15.90 1.61
N PRO A 53 -5.38 16.44 2.17
CA PRO A 53 -6.15 17.47 1.49
C PRO A 53 -5.33 18.72 1.17
N ALA A 54 -4.60 19.27 2.12
CA ALA A 54 -3.74 20.43 1.90
C ALA A 54 -2.56 20.12 0.96
N LEU A 55 -2.02 18.90 1.04
CA LEU A 55 -0.95 18.44 0.15
C LEU A 55 -1.45 18.37 -1.30
N PHE A 56 -2.63 17.79 -1.54
CA PHE A 56 -3.19 17.65 -2.90
C PHE A 56 -3.71 18.98 -3.47
N GLU A 57 -4.14 19.92 -2.62
CA GLU A 57 -4.43 21.27 -3.05
C GLU A 57 -3.17 21.98 -3.59
N ALA A 58 -2.05 21.82 -2.90
CA ALA A 58 -0.77 22.42 -3.31
C ALA A 58 -0.12 21.68 -4.50
N PHE A 59 -0.26 20.36 -4.56
CA PHE A 59 0.38 19.49 -5.56
C PHE A 59 -0.65 18.51 -6.17
N PRO A 60 -1.62 19.01 -6.97
CA PRO A 60 -2.73 18.21 -7.46
C PRO A 60 -2.34 17.16 -8.52
N THR A 61 -1.16 17.27 -9.09
CA THR A 61 -0.69 16.38 -10.16
C THR A 61 0.76 15.93 -9.92
N PRO A 62 1.19 14.82 -10.53
CA PRO A 62 2.60 14.43 -10.52
C PRO A 62 3.53 15.54 -11.01
N GLN A 63 3.13 16.31 -12.02
CA GLN A 63 3.92 17.41 -12.57
C GLN A 63 4.13 18.53 -11.54
N ALA A 64 3.08 18.89 -10.80
CA ALA A 64 3.17 19.90 -9.74
C ALA A 64 4.11 19.43 -8.61
N MET A 65 4.01 18.16 -8.21
CA MET A 65 4.88 17.57 -7.18
C MET A 65 6.32 17.41 -7.67
N ALA A 66 6.52 17.06 -8.94
CA ALA A 66 7.86 16.91 -9.57
C ALA A 66 8.63 18.23 -9.65
N ALA A 67 7.92 19.34 -9.84
CA ALA A 67 8.49 20.68 -9.87
C ALA A 67 8.89 21.20 -8.47
N ALA A 68 8.38 20.58 -7.40
CA ALA A 68 8.64 20.99 -6.02
C ALA A 68 9.96 20.39 -5.49
N THR A 69 10.58 21.13 -4.56
CA THR A 69 11.69 20.59 -3.76
C THR A 69 11.15 19.86 -2.53
N PRO A 70 11.92 18.95 -1.92
CA PRO A 70 11.54 18.32 -0.66
C PRO A 70 11.20 19.33 0.45
N GLU A 71 11.90 20.46 0.50
CA GLU A 71 11.69 21.54 1.46
C GLU A 71 10.33 22.24 1.26
N GLN A 72 9.83 22.28 0.05
CA GLN A 72 8.50 22.83 -0.28
C GLN A 72 7.37 21.84 0.06
N ILE A 73 7.62 20.54 -0.03
CA ILE A 73 6.67 19.47 0.33
C ILE A 73 6.60 19.29 1.85
N TYR A 74 7.73 19.37 2.55
CA TYR A 74 7.86 19.10 3.97
C TYR A 74 6.80 19.79 4.87
N PRO A 75 6.48 21.10 4.70
CA PRO A 75 5.50 21.78 5.57
C PRO A 75 4.14 21.09 5.62
N TYR A 76 3.72 20.49 4.50
CA TYR A 76 2.44 19.79 4.39
C TYR A 76 2.41 18.45 5.10
N ILE A 77 3.56 17.79 5.22
CA ILE A 77 3.66 16.42 5.78
C ILE A 77 4.44 16.34 7.10
N LYS A 78 4.77 17.46 7.72
CA LYS A 78 5.60 17.52 8.96
C LYS A 78 5.01 16.73 10.14
N SER A 79 3.70 16.48 10.14
CA SER A 79 3.01 15.68 11.16
C SER A 79 3.05 14.17 10.90
N ILE A 80 3.52 13.75 9.73
CA ILE A 80 3.68 12.36 9.32
C ILE A 80 5.03 11.82 9.86
N SER A 81 5.08 10.54 10.17
CA SER A 81 6.33 9.87 10.59
C SER A 81 7.40 9.97 9.49
N TYR A 82 8.64 10.28 9.86
CA TYR A 82 9.79 10.41 8.95
C TYR A 82 9.58 11.41 7.79
N PRO A 83 9.13 12.65 8.07
CA PRO A 83 8.67 13.57 7.03
C PRO A 83 9.76 13.98 6.04
N ASN A 84 11.02 14.13 6.49
CA ASN A 84 12.15 14.48 5.62
C ASN A 84 12.39 13.42 4.52
N ASN A 85 12.40 12.13 4.91
CA ASN A 85 12.59 11.06 3.94
C ASN A 85 11.38 10.93 3.01
N LYS A 86 10.18 11.10 3.54
CA LYS A 86 8.96 11.04 2.74
C LYS A 86 8.86 12.21 1.76
N ALA A 87 9.25 13.42 2.15
CA ALA A 87 9.32 14.56 1.23
C ALA A 87 10.27 14.30 0.06
N LYS A 88 11.46 13.75 0.33
CA LYS A 88 12.41 13.35 -0.71
C LYS A 88 11.84 12.27 -1.62
N ASN A 89 11.19 11.25 -1.03
CA ASN A 89 10.57 10.17 -1.79
C ASN A 89 9.43 10.67 -2.68
N LEU A 90 8.56 11.54 -2.18
CA LEU A 90 7.45 12.11 -2.97
C LEU A 90 7.97 12.94 -4.15
N ALA A 91 8.96 13.81 -3.94
CA ALA A 91 9.57 14.59 -5.02
C ALA A 91 10.24 13.68 -6.06
N GLY A 92 11.00 12.67 -5.62
CA GLY A 92 11.68 11.73 -6.51
C GLY A 92 10.71 10.83 -7.26
N MET A 93 9.68 10.32 -6.59
CA MET A 93 8.62 9.52 -7.18
C MET A 93 7.89 10.30 -8.29
N ALA A 94 7.49 11.53 -8.00
CA ALA A 94 6.79 12.38 -8.97
C ALA A 94 7.64 12.70 -10.19
N ARG A 95 8.95 12.97 -10.02
CA ARG A 95 9.88 13.17 -11.14
C ARG A 95 9.96 11.93 -12.00
N MET A 96 10.16 10.77 -11.40
CA MET A 96 10.24 9.51 -12.16
C MET A 96 8.92 9.20 -12.89
N LEU A 97 7.75 9.48 -12.29
CA LEU A 97 6.46 9.36 -12.99
C LEU A 97 6.43 10.23 -14.25
N CYS A 98 6.88 11.49 -14.15
CA CYS A 98 6.88 12.40 -15.29
C CYS A 98 7.90 12.01 -16.37
N GLU A 99 9.09 11.59 -15.96
CA GLU A 99 10.21 11.32 -16.87
C GLU A 99 10.09 9.95 -17.57
N GLU A 100 9.62 8.92 -16.86
CA GLU A 100 9.63 7.55 -17.38
C GLU A 100 8.22 7.02 -17.69
N PHE A 101 7.16 7.56 -17.05
CA PHE A 101 5.80 7.04 -17.16
C PHE A 101 4.77 8.07 -17.68
N GLY A 102 5.24 9.20 -18.24
CA GLY A 102 4.36 10.23 -18.81
C GLY A 102 3.43 10.91 -17.79
N GLY A 103 3.76 10.84 -16.50
CA GLY A 103 2.93 11.35 -15.42
C GLY A 103 1.85 10.39 -14.92
N GLU A 104 1.82 9.16 -15.46
CA GLU A 104 0.87 8.13 -15.06
C GLU A 104 1.49 7.15 -14.06
N VAL A 105 0.67 6.61 -13.16
CA VAL A 105 1.11 5.56 -12.23
C VAL A 105 1.16 4.23 -12.97
N PRO A 106 2.32 3.54 -13.04
CA PRO A 106 2.43 2.28 -13.77
C PRO A 106 1.62 1.17 -13.10
N SER A 107 1.00 0.30 -13.89
CA SER A 107 0.25 -0.84 -13.39
C SER A 107 1.12 -2.06 -13.09
N ASP A 108 2.33 -2.13 -13.62
CA ASP A 108 3.26 -3.23 -13.35
C ASP A 108 3.89 -3.10 -11.96
N LEU A 109 3.85 -4.18 -11.17
CA LEU A 109 4.36 -4.19 -9.80
C LEU A 109 5.87 -3.99 -9.69
N LYS A 110 6.62 -4.39 -10.71
CA LYS A 110 8.09 -4.19 -10.72
C LYS A 110 8.42 -2.74 -11.03
N GLU A 111 7.68 -2.14 -11.95
CA GLU A 111 7.81 -0.71 -12.26
C GLU A 111 7.40 0.16 -11.06
N LEU A 112 6.30 -0.18 -10.36
CA LEU A 112 5.93 0.48 -9.12
C LEU A 112 7.05 0.45 -8.07
N GLN A 113 7.73 -0.68 -7.92
CA GLN A 113 8.83 -0.84 -6.95
C GLN A 113 10.10 -0.06 -7.32
N ARG A 114 10.22 0.47 -8.54
CA ARG A 114 11.31 1.38 -8.92
C ARG A 114 11.12 2.79 -8.38
N LEU A 115 9.86 3.15 -8.09
CA LEU A 115 9.52 4.49 -7.60
C LEU A 115 10.08 4.72 -6.19
N PRO A 116 10.72 5.87 -5.93
CA PRO A 116 11.18 6.24 -4.60
C PRO A 116 10.09 6.15 -3.54
N GLY A 117 10.38 5.47 -2.44
CA GLY A 117 9.42 5.26 -1.35
C GLY A 117 8.42 4.13 -1.55
N VAL A 118 8.49 3.43 -2.68
CA VAL A 118 7.60 2.31 -3.00
C VAL A 118 8.33 0.98 -2.81
N GLY A 119 8.04 0.32 -1.70
CA GLY A 119 8.47 -1.06 -1.47
C GLY A 119 7.48 -2.08 -2.02
N ARG A 120 7.79 -3.37 -1.84
CA ARG A 120 6.93 -4.49 -2.30
C ARG A 120 5.50 -4.38 -1.73
N LYS A 121 5.36 -4.14 -0.42
CA LYS A 121 4.04 -3.99 0.20
C LYS A 121 3.26 -2.82 -0.44
N THR A 122 3.88 -1.67 -0.57
CA THR A 122 3.25 -0.49 -1.19
C THR A 122 2.79 -0.77 -2.62
N ALA A 123 3.65 -1.40 -3.44
CA ALA A 123 3.32 -1.78 -4.81
C ALA A 123 2.13 -2.76 -4.85
N ASN A 124 2.10 -3.75 -3.96
CA ASN A 124 0.99 -4.70 -3.86
C ASN A 124 -0.32 -4.01 -3.44
N VAL A 125 -0.28 -3.08 -2.45
CA VAL A 125 -1.46 -2.29 -2.06
C VAL A 125 -2.01 -1.50 -3.24
N VAL A 126 -1.18 -0.71 -3.90
CA VAL A 126 -1.60 0.11 -5.05
C VAL A 126 -2.10 -0.76 -6.20
N GLY A 127 -1.39 -1.86 -6.49
CA GLY A 127 -1.77 -2.82 -7.53
C GLY A 127 -3.12 -3.49 -7.26
N ALA A 128 -3.37 -3.90 -6.02
CA ALA A 128 -4.62 -4.53 -5.63
C ALA A 128 -5.79 -3.52 -5.66
N VAL A 129 -5.60 -2.32 -5.12
CA VAL A 129 -6.68 -1.32 -5.01
C VAL A 129 -7.05 -0.72 -6.36
N ILE A 130 -6.09 -0.33 -7.19
CA ILE A 130 -6.36 0.36 -8.47
C ILE A 130 -6.66 -0.62 -9.61
N TRP A 131 -5.88 -1.69 -9.71
CA TRP A 131 -5.97 -2.62 -10.84
C TRP A 131 -6.49 -4.01 -10.46
N GLN A 132 -6.99 -4.19 -9.24
CA GLN A 132 -7.53 -5.46 -8.76
C GLN A 132 -6.56 -6.64 -8.97
N LYS A 133 -5.26 -6.38 -8.83
CA LYS A 133 -4.26 -7.43 -8.97
C LYS A 133 -4.40 -8.44 -7.83
N GLU A 134 -4.25 -9.71 -8.18
CA GLU A 134 -4.28 -10.85 -7.25
C GLU A 134 -2.97 -10.94 -6.48
N VAL A 135 -2.74 -10.01 -5.57
CA VAL A 135 -1.53 -9.93 -4.74
C VAL A 135 -1.87 -9.69 -3.28
N MET A 136 -1.05 -10.20 -2.41
CA MET A 136 -1.22 -10.09 -0.96
C MET A 136 -0.19 -9.13 -0.37
N PRO A 137 -0.57 -7.93 0.06
CA PRO A 137 0.34 -7.04 0.77
C PRO A 137 0.62 -7.60 2.17
N VAL A 138 1.80 -8.10 2.40
CA VAL A 138 2.20 -8.66 3.69
C VAL A 138 3.11 -7.68 4.43
N ASP A 139 2.59 -7.15 5.53
CA ASP A 139 3.38 -6.37 6.48
C ASP A 139 3.86 -7.23 7.66
N THR A 140 4.46 -6.59 8.66
CA THR A 140 4.95 -7.26 9.85
C THR A 140 3.83 -7.85 10.72
N HIS A 141 2.62 -7.29 10.67
CA HIS A 141 1.46 -7.80 11.40
C HIS A 141 0.90 -9.05 10.72
N VAL A 142 0.61 -8.97 9.42
CA VAL A 142 0.16 -10.12 8.61
C VAL A 142 1.18 -11.26 8.70
N PHE A 143 2.47 -10.98 8.55
CA PHE A 143 3.55 -11.95 8.72
C PHE A 143 3.49 -12.66 10.08
N ARG A 144 3.39 -11.89 11.15
CA ARG A 144 3.40 -12.43 12.52
C ARG A 144 2.11 -13.19 12.84
N VAL A 145 0.95 -12.64 12.48
CA VAL A 145 -0.36 -13.26 12.75
C VAL A 145 -0.51 -14.55 11.95
N SER A 146 -0.20 -14.56 10.66
CA SER A 146 -0.28 -15.75 9.81
C SER A 146 0.57 -16.91 10.33
N ASN A 147 1.78 -16.62 10.83
CA ASN A 147 2.59 -17.62 11.51
C ASN A 147 1.95 -18.10 12.82
N ARG A 148 1.40 -17.20 13.62
CA ARG A 148 0.85 -17.49 14.94
C ARG A 148 -0.40 -18.35 14.87
N ILE A 149 -1.28 -18.09 13.91
CA ILE A 149 -2.50 -18.89 13.69
C ILE A 149 -2.28 -20.11 12.80
N GLY A 150 -1.03 -20.31 12.32
CA GLY A 150 -0.62 -21.48 11.56
C GLY A 150 -1.12 -21.53 10.13
N LEU A 151 -1.31 -20.36 9.47
CA LEU A 151 -1.56 -20.29 8.02
C LEU A 151 -0.28 -20.48 7.22
N THR A 152 0.86 -20.22 7.84
CA THR A 152 2.17 -20.48 7.23
C THR A 152 2.95 -21.48 8.07
N ASN A 153 3.79 -22.28 7.42
CA ASN A 153 4.63 -23.25 8.11
C ASN A 153 5.92 -22.57 8.61
N ARG A 154 5.80 -21.69 9.62
CA ARG A 154 6.90 -20.93 10.21
C ARG A 154 7.73 -20.18 9.16
N SER A 155 7.06 -19.43 8.28
CA SER A 155 7.75 -18.59 7.31
C SER A 155 8.70 -17.62 8.03
N LYS A 156 9.87 -17.42 7.45
CA LYS A 156 10.94 -16.60 8.06
C LYS A 156 10.94 -15.15 7.58
N THR A 157 10.22 -14.88 6.49
CA THR A 157 10.17 -13.55 5.88
C THR A 157 8.74 -13.18 5.44
N PRO A 158 8.40 -11.88 5.36
CA PRO A 158 7.14 -11.45 4.79
C PRO A 158 6.90 -11.99 3.38
N LEU A 159 7.93 -12.06 2.53
CA LEU A 159 7.82 -12.62 1.18
C LEU A 159 7.43 -14.11 1.19
N GLN A 160 8.02 -14.92 2.08
CA GLN A 160 7.61 -16.33 2.20
C GLN A 160 6.15 -16.46 2.67
N THR A 161 5.71 -15.56 3.54
CA THR A 161 4.32 -15.49 3.97
C THR A 161 3.40 -15.12 2.80
N GLU A 162 3.72 -14.07 2.07
CA GLU A 162 3.01 -13.63 0.86
C GLU A 162 2.80 -14.80 -0.11
N LEU A 163 3.88 -15.43 -0.57
CA LEU A 163 3.82 -16.56 -1.50
C LEU A 163 3.04 -17.78 -0.96
N THR A 164 3.02 -17.97 0.36
CA THR A 164 2.23 -19.04 0.97
C THR A 164 0.75 -18.67 1.01
N LEU A 165 0.41 -17.45 1.40
CA LEU A 165 -0.97 -16.97 1.45
C LEU A 165 -1.60 -16.97 0.05
N GLU A 166 -0.90 -16.43 -0.95
CA GLU A 166 -1.36 -16.41 -2.36
C GLU A 166 -1.65 -17.81 -2.92
N LYS A 167 -0.93 -18.83 -2.47
CA LYS A 167 -1.15 -20.21 -2.90
C LYS A 167 -2.46 -20.83 -2.40
N TYR A 168 -2.91 -20.44 -1.20
CA TYR A 168 -4.04 -21.08 -0.51
C TYR A 168 -5.28 -20.18 -0.43
N ILE A 169 -5.13 -18.90 -0.67
CA ILE A 169 -6.23 -17.96 -0.73
C ILE A 169 -6.69 -17.86 -2.19
N PRO A 170 -7.97 -18.19 -2.49
CA PRO A 170 -8.47 -18.12 -3.87
C PRO A 170 -8.39 -16.70 -4.42
N SER A 171 -8.17 -16.60 -5.72
CA SER A 171 -8.11 -15.35 -6.49
C SER A 171 -9.44 -14.61 -6.64
N HIS A 172 -10.37 -14.79 -5.76
CA HIS A 172 -11.59 -13.97 -5.68
C HIS A 172 -11.35 -12.77 -4.76
N PRO A 173 -12.06 -11.66 -4.97
CA PRO A 173 -11.85 -10.48 -4.15
C PRO A 173 -12.10 -10.85 -2.69
N LEU A 174 -11.06 -11.36 -2.06
CA LEU A 174 -11.01 -11.28 -0.62
C LEU A 174 -11.20 -9.80 -0.32
N PRO A 175 -12.10 -9.50 0.60
CA PRO A 175 -12.19 -8.13 1.06
C PRO A 175 -10.76 -7.65 1.30
N THR A 176 -10.45 -6.45 0.87
CA THR A 176 -9.14 -5.77 0.94
C THR A 176 -8.60 -5.64 2.38
N ILE A 177 -9.23 -6.29 3.32
CA ILE A 177 -9.04 -6.37 4.78
C ILE A 177 -7.66 -6.84 5.22
N LEU A 178 -6.98 -7.62 4.41
CA LEU A 178 -5.58 -7.97 4.68
C LEU A 178 -4.61 -6.84 4.25
N LEU A 179 -5.15 -5.69 3.81
CA LEU A 179 -4.38 -4.56 3.30
C LEU A 179 -4.08 -3.49 4.36
N VAL A 180 -4.66 -3.59 5.57
CA VAL A 180 -4.49 -2.57 6.63
C VAL A 180 -3.62 -3.09 7.77
#